data_f8b9bf241310b2996d6eadc6911b2a64
#
_entry.id   f8b9bf241310b2996d6eadc6911b2a64
#
_cell.length_a   1.000
_cell.length_b   1.000
_cell.length_c   1.000
_cell.angle_alpha   90.00
_cell.angle_beta   90.00
_cell.angle_gamma   90.00
#
_symmetry.space_group_name_H-M   'P 1'
#
loop_
_entity.id
_entity.type
_entity.pdbx_description
1 polymer ?
#
loop_
_entity_poly.entity_id
_entity_poly.type
_entity_poly.pdbx_seq_one_letter_code
_entity_poly.pdbx_strand_id
1 'polypeptide(L)'
;MTSTVSSSSTSNSSRSSGQPRRGALVTLFLAPAFIFANMYTTQAILPVFSTDFNISAPTAGLTVSLLVLAVAIGSLFYGPLSDRVGRKKVMVGASALVIVPTILCGFAPNFTILVILRMLQGFLMPGLTSVAIPYVNEEFEGKGRGLAMGIYTSGLTLGGLFARVGSSALTGIYNWRIAMDIFALPTLIAVIVMWRFLPDTRSKHAMATRPDRLSTSNRKAIVLQTLRDMLMHLHNRRLVGAFIVGFTLFFGYIGVFTFLPYYLTGPMFRLPTIALGLVYLLWLTGVFAPLAGTIAARIGSRRAIAYSMGLAAIGMLISLVPSLPIVIFGLGLLALGMFATQPAVNLYLGNQATQAKGTAASMYLSLYYFGGSIGAVLPGYALLWNGWTGVILLCLGMVCLALVADWLLCR
;
A
#
# COMPACT_ATOMS: atom_id res chain seq x y z
N MET A 1 2.04 -18.80 -74.48
CA MET A 1 2.74 -19.22 -73.26
C MET A 1 2.21 -18.41 -72.10
N THR A 2 1.23 -18.93 -71.44
CA THR A 2 0.49 -18.28 -70.33
C THR A 2 1.09 -18.74 -69.02
N SER A 3 1.71 -17.83 -68.24
CA SER A 3 2.20 -18.12 -66.90
C SER A 3 1.11 -17.77 -65.85
N THR A 4 0.59 -18.77 -65.22
CA THR A 4 -0.33 -18.68 -64.08
C THR A 4 0.42 -18.23 -62.82
N VAL A 5 0.03 -17.06 -62.29
CA VAL A 5 0.47 -16.58 -60.97
C VAL A 5 -0.43 -17.20 -59.91
N SER A 6 0.13 -18.04 -59.08
CA SER A 6 -0.53 -18.60 -57.92
C SER A 6 -0.64 -17.55 -56.80
N SER A 7 -1.83 -17.13 -56.50
CA SER A 7 -2.13 -16.30 -55.32
C SER A 7 -2.01 -17.12 -54.03
N SER A 8 -0.94 -16.94 -53.29
CA SER A 8 -0.83 -17.42 -51.90
C SER A 8 -1.78 -16.65 -51.00
N SER A 9 -2.84 -17.32 -50.56
CA SER A 9 -3.72 -16.84 -49.51
C SER A 9 -2.96 -16.73 -48.20
N THR A 10 -2.53 -15.53 -47.85
CA THR A 10 -2.10 -15.20 -46.49
C THR A 10 -3.30 -15.23 -45.59
N SER A 11 -3.41 -16.30 -44.81
CA SER A 11 -4.38 -16.40 -43.71
C SER A 11 -4.07 -15.28 -42.70
N ASN A 12 -4.87 -14.25 -42.79
CA ASN A 12 -4.90 -13.14 -41.84
C ASN A 12 -5.47 -13.64 -40.53
N SER A 13 -4.62 -14.20 -39.67
CA SER A 13 -4.94 -14.38 -38.26
C SER A 13 -4.95 -12.98 -37.61
N SER A 14 -6.07 -12.28 -37.79
CA SER A 14 -6.38 -11.07 -37.02
C SER A 14 -6.39 -11.43 -35.54
N ARG A 15 -5.22 -11.27 -34.88
CA ARG A 15 -5.16 -11.17 -33.42
C ARG A 15 -6.06 -10.02 -33.05
N SER A 16 -7.21 -10.30 -32.45
CA SER A 16 -8.12 -9.32 -31.90
C SER A 16 -7.35 -8.41 -30.93
N SER A 17 -6.99 -7.24 -31.43
CA SER A 17 -6.26 -6.21 -30.71
C SER A 17 -7.12 -5.66 -29.57
N GLY A 18 -6.72 -5.91 -28.34
CA GLY A 18 -6.62 -4.82 -27.39
C GLY A 18 -7.85 -4.43 -26.58
N GLN A 19 -8.96 -5.16 -26.55
CA GLN A 19 -9.94 -4.90 -25.50
C GLN A 19 -9.59 -5.73 -24.25
N PRO A 20 -9.42 -5.08 -23.09
CA PRO A 20 -9.14 -5.78 -21.85
C PRO A 20 -10.30 -6.76 -21.57
N ARG A 21 -9.99 -8.03 -21.40
CA ARG A 21 -11.00 -9.04 -21.05
C ARG A 21 -11.66 -8.60 -19.74
N ARG A 22 -12.98 -8.40 -19.75
CA ARG A 22 -13.75 -7.93 -18.58
C ARG A 22 -13.40 -8.71 -17.31
N GLY A 23 -13.20 -10.03 -17.40
CA GLY A 23 -12.78 -10.86 -16.27
C GLY A 23 -11.43 -10.47 -15.67
N ALA A 24 -10.44 -10.06 -16.48
CA ALA A 24 -9.15 -9.58 -15.97
C ALA A 24 -9.28 -8.23 -15.23
N LEU A 25 -10.13 -7.32 -15.71
CA LEU A 25 -10.38 -6.05 -15.03
C LEU A 25 -11.10 -6.25 -13.69
N VAL A 26 -12.12 -7.13 -13.65
CA VAL A 26 -12.79 -7.49 -12.37
C VAL A 26 -11.79 -8.09 -11.39
N THR A 27 -10.91 -8.96 -11.87
CA THR A 27 -9.85 -9.55 -11.05
C THR A 27 -8.89 -8.49 -10.51
N LEU A 28 -8.47 -7.53 -11.36
CA LEU A 28 -7.58 -6.43 -10.97
C LEU A 28 -8.23 -5.45 -9.99
N PHE A 29 -9.55 -5.49 -9.81
CA PHE A 29 -10.25 -4.77 -8.76
C PHE A 29 -10.39 -5.61 -7.49
N LEU A 30 -10.98 -6.81 -7.58
CA LEU A 30 -11.33 -7.63 -6.42
C LEU A 30 -10.11 -8.19 -5.69
N ALA A 31 -9.09 -8.64 -6.44
CA ALA A 31 -7.92 -9.25 -5.81
C ALA A 31 -7.14 -8.25 -4.93
N PRO A 32 -6.73 -7.06 -5.41
CA PRO A 32 -6.09 -6.08 -4.55
C PRO A 32 -7.04 -5.58 -3.43
N ALA A 33 -8.35 -5.44 -3.70
CA ALA A 33 -9.30 -5.03 -2.66
C ALA A 33 -9.31 -6.01 -1.48
N PHE A 34 -9.46 -7.29 -1.74
CA PHE A 34 -9.62 -8.28 -0.68
C PHE A 34 -8.29 -8.69 -0.03
N ILE A 35 -7.20 -8.80 -0.81
CA ILE A 35 -5.88 -9.11 -0.24
C ILE A 35 -5.36 -7.92 0.58
N PHE A 36 -5.48 -6.69 0.05
CA PHE A 36 -5.03 -5.50 0.75
C PHE A 36 -5.90 -5.15 1.97
N ALA A 37 -7.15 -5.59 1.98
CA ALA A 37 -8.01 -5.48 3.16
C ALA A 37 -7.35 -6.10 4.40
N ASN A 38 -6.70 -7.27 4.26
CA ASN A 38 -6.01 -7.91 5.39
C ASN A 38 -4.98 -7.02 6.08
N MET A 39 -4.39 -6.04 5.37
CA MET A 39 -3.41 -5.12 5.96
C MET A 39 -4.00 -4.28 7.09
N TYR A 40 -5.27 -3.91 6.98
CA TYR A 40 -5.88 -2.89 7.83
C TYR A 40 -7.01 -3.40 8.75
N THR A 41 -7.28 -4.69 8.75
CA THR A 41 -8.34 -5.30 9.59
C THR A 41 -8.17 -5.00 11.07
N THR A 42 -6.94 -4.86 11.58
CA THR A 42 -6.68 -4.61 13.00
C THR A 42 -6.74 -3.13 13.37
N GLN A 43 -6.54 -2.22 12.41
CA GLN A 43 -6.31 -0.80 12.70
C GLN A 43 -7.49 -0.11 13.41
N ALA A 44 -8.73 -0.44 13.03
CA ALA A 44 -9.91 0.16 13.62
C ALA A 44 -10.30 -0.43 15.00
N ILE A 45 -9.76 -1.60 15.34
CA ILE A 45 -10.13 -2.39 16.52
C ILE A 45 -9.02 -2.54 17.56
N LEU A 46 -7.93 -1.74 17.43
CA LEU A 46 -6.79 -1.80 18.36
C LEU A 46 -7.18 -1.62 19.84
N PRO A 47 -8.14 -0.74 20.22
CA PRO A 47 -8.57 -0.65 21.62
C PRO A 47 -9.13 -1.97 22.17
N VAL A 48 -9.79 -2.78 21.31
CA VAL A 48 -10.29 -4.11 21.72
C VAL A 48 -9.15 -5.05 22.06
N PHE A 49 -8.05 -5.02 21.28
CA PHE A 49 -6.86 -5.82 21.62
C PHE A 49 -6.21 -5.37 22.92
N SER A 50 -6.20 -4.05 23.19
CA SER A 50 -5.65 -3.55 24.45
C SER A 50 -6.43 -4.06 25.65
N THR A 51 -7.74 -4.15 25.56
CA THR A 51 -8.60 -4.69 26.64
C THR A 51 -8.47 -6.21 26.75
N ASP A 52 -8.61 -6.96 25.64
CA ASP A 52 -8.62 -8.44 25.63
C ASP A 52 -7.30 -9.05 26.07
N PHE A 53 -6.17 -8.46 25.64
CA PHE A 53 -4.83 -8.96 25.97
C PHE A 53 -4.17 -8.21 27.15
N ASN A 54 -4.84 -7.20 27.71
CA ASN A 54 -4.32 -6.34 28.78
C ASN A 54 -2.94 -5.73 28.41
N ILE A 55 -2.87 -5.11 27.23
CA ILE A 55 -1.66 -4.52 26.68
C ILE A 55 -1.81 -3.02 26.40
N SER A 56 -0.68 -2.31 26.34
CA SER A 56 -0.67 -0.88 26.03
C SER A 56 -1.01 -0.59 24.56
N ALA A 57 -1.45 0.63 24.27
CA ALA A 57 -1.74 1.08 22.91
C ALA A 57 -0.53 0.96 21.95
N PRO A 58 0.72 1.33 22.31
CA PRO A 58 1.89 1.09 21.48
C PRO A 58 2.11 -0.40 21.19
N THR A 59 1.90 -1.27 22.18
CA THR A 59 2.03 -2.71 22.01
C THR A 59 0.98 -3.24 21.02
N ALA A 60 -0.28 -2.83 21.14
CA ALA A 60 -1.32 -3.20 20.18
C ALA A 60 -0.98 -2.72 18.76
N GLY A 61 -0.34 -1.57 18.61
CA GLY A 61 0.17 -1.03 17.35
C GLY A 61 1.15 -1.95 16.60
N LEU A 62 1.82 -2.89 17.31
CA LEU A 62 2.70 -3.89 16.69
C LEU A 62 1.97 -4.78 15.67
N THR A 63 0.67 -5.00 15.82
CA THR A 63 -0.15 -5.75 14.84
C THR A 63 -0.20 -5.10 13.47
N VAL A 64 -0.07 -3.78 13.41
CA VAL A 64 0.03 -2.99 12.17
C VAL A 64 1.48 -2.81 11.78
N SER A 65 2.34 -2.42 12.72
CA SER A 65 3.76 -2.10 12.50
C SER A 65 4.52 -3.27 11.88
N LEU A 66 4.49 -4.43 12.51
CA LEU A 66 5.29 -5.59 12.06
C LEU A 66 4.72 -6.20 10.78
N LEU A 67 3.41 -6.10 10.55
CA LEU A 67 2.83 -6.44 9.26
C LEU A 67 3.36 -5.52 8.15
N VAL A 68 3.33 -4.20 8.35
CA VAL A 68 3.80 -3.21 7.36
C VAL A 68 5.31 -3.38 7.10
N LEU A 69 6.10 -3.64 8.13
CA LEU A 69 7.53 -3.96 8.00
C LEU A 69 7.74 -5.22 7.15
N ALA A 70 6.96 -6.26 7.42
CA ALA A 70 7.03 -7.51 6.66
C ALA A 70 6.62 -7.32 5.19
N VAL A 71 5.65 -6.43 4.89
CA VAL A 71 5.33 -6.01 3.51
C VAL A 71 6.54 -5.36 2.84
N ALA A 72 7.24 -4.44 3.53
CA ALA A 72 8.44 -3.80 2.99
C ALA A 72 9.52 -4.83 2.63
N ILE A 73 9.80 -5.76 3.55
CA ILE A 73 10.80 -6.82 3.36
C ILE A 73 10.35 -7.77 2.23
N GLY A 74 9.11 -8.27 2.28
CA GLY A 74 8.57 -9.20 1.30
C GLY A 74 8.61 -8.64 -0.12
N SER A 75 8.35 -7.34 -0.29
CA SER A 75 8.36 -6.66 -1.60
C SER A 75 9.67 -6.83 -2.35
N LEU A 76 10.80 -6.98 -1.66
CA LEU A 76 12.11 -7.17 -2.27
C LEU A 76 12.26 -8.56 -2.91
N PHE A 77 11.54 -9.57 -2.42
CA PHE A 77 11.65 -10.96 -2.86
C PHE A 77 10.68 -11.32 -3.99
N TYR A 78 9.46 -10.79 -3.96
CA TYR A 78 8.40 -11.22 -4.88
C TYR A 78 8.58 -10.75 -6.32
N GLY A 79 9.25 -9.63 -6.57
CA GLY A 79 9.61 -9.20 -7.92
C GLY A 79 10.45 -10.25 -8.66
N PRO A 80 11.67 -10.55 -8.18
CA PRO A 80 12.55 -11.57 -8.77
C PRO A 80 11.94 -12.99 -8.78
N LEU A 81 11.15 -13.34 -7.76
CA LEU A 81 10.45 -14.62 -7.72
C LEU A 81 9.43 -14.74 -8.86
N SER A 82 8.66 -13.68 -9.10
CA SER A 82 7.62 -13.67 -10.13
C SER A 82 8.19 -13.69 -11.56
N ASP A 83 9.40 -13.14 -11.75
CA ASP A 83 10.11 -13.23 -13.03
C ASP A 83 10.50 -14.67 -13.41
N ARG A 84 10.78 -15.51 -12.40
CA ARG A 84 11.20 -16.91 -12.58
C ARG A 84 10.03 -17.89 -12.66
N VAL A 85 9.08 -17.76 -11.73
CA VAL A 85 7.96 -18.70 -11.54
C VAL A 85 6.79 -18.35 -12.47
N GLY A 86 6.66 -17.08 -12.84
CA GLY A 86 5.55 -16.51 -13.61
C GLY A 86 4.63 -15.65 -12.75
N ARG A 87 4.20 -14.49 -13.29
CA ARG A 87 3.42 -13.47 -12.58
C ARG A 87 2.16 -14.04 -11.93
N LYS A 88 1.30 -14.69 -12.74
CA LYS A 88 0.03 -15.26 -12.27
C LYS A 88 0.24 -16.29 -11.15
N LYS A 89 1.20 -17.20 -11.33
CA LYS A 89 1.44 -18.28 -10.35
C LYS A 89 1.83 -17.72 -8.98
N VAL A 90 2.69 -16.69 -8.97
CA VAL A 90 3.12 -16.03 -7.73
C VAL A 90 1.96 -15.26 -7.11
N MET A 91 1.19 -14.49 -7.90
CA MET A 91 0.04 -13.73 -7.40
C MET A 91 -0.99 -14.66 -6.76
N VAL A 92 -1.39 -15.72 -7.46
CA VAL A 92 -2.39 -16.69 -6.96
C VAL A 92 -1.85 -17.47 -5.76
N GLY A 93 -0.63 -18.00 -5.85
CA GLY A 93 -0.04 -18.83 -4.80
C GLY A 93 0.20 -18.07 -3.49
N ALA A 94 0.80 -16.88 -3.59
CA ALA A 94 1.03 -16.04 -2.40
C ALA A 94 -0.30 -15.61 -1.76
N SER A 95 -1.30 -15.22 -2.58
CA SER A 95 -2.63 -14.85 -2.07
C SER A 95 -3.36 -16.02 -1.42
N ALA A 96 -3.22 -17.22 -1.96
CA ALA A 96 -3.77 -18.44 -1.33
C ALA A 96 -3.11 -18.72 0.02
N LEU A 97 -1.80 -18.53 0.11
CA LEU A 97 -1.08 -18.68 1.37
C LEU A 97 -1.49 -17.65 2.43
N VAL A 98 -1.94 -16.44 2.06
CA VAL A 98 -2.45 -15.43 3.02
C VAL A 98 -3.68 -15.93 3.78
N ILE A 99 -4.49 -16.81 3.20
CA ILE A 99 -5.71 -17.35 3.84
C ILE A 99 -5.35 -18.06 5.15
N VAL A 100 -4.27 -18.81 5.16
CA VAL A 100 -3.86 -19.62 6.34
C VAL A 100 -3.61 -18.73 7.56
N PRO A 101 -2.68 -17.77 7.55
CA PRO A 101 -2.49 -16.89 8.71
C PRO A 101 -3.72 -15.99 8.97
N THR A 102 -4.58 -15.70 7.97
CA THR A 102 -5.82 -14.95 8.20
C THR A 102 -6.77 -15.72 9.11
N ILE A 103 -7.02 -17.00 8.83
CA ILE A 103 -7.85 -17.87 9.68
C ILE A 103 -7.18 -18.07 11.04
N LEU A 104 -5.88 -18.38 11.07
CA LEU A 104 -5.17 -18.61 12.32
C LEU A 104 -5.15 -17.39 13.25
N CYS A 105 -5.28 -16.16 12.71
CA CYS A 105 -5.39 -14.95 13.54
C CYS A 105 -6.64 -14.98 14.45
N GLY A 106 -7.78 -15.49 13.98
CA GLY A 106 -8.99 -15.63 14.81
C GLY A 106 -8.82 -16.65 15.96
N PHE A 107 -7.95 -17.64 15.77
CA PHE A 107 -7.64 -18.66 16.79
C PHE A 107 -6.40 -18.33 17.64
N ALA A 108 -5.80 -17.14 17.51
CA ALA A 108 -4.60 -16.77 18.24
C ALA A 108 -4.84 -16.82 19.77
N PRO A 109 -4.10 -17.68 20.52
CA PRO A 109 -4.30 -17.83 21.96
C PRO A 109 -3.73 -16.67 22.79
N ASN A 110 -2.75 -15.96 22.24
CA ASN A 110 -2.10 -14.81 22.87
C ASN A 110 -1.67 -13.77 21.83
N PHE A 111 -1.33 -12.58 22.31
CA PHE A 111 -0.96 -11.45 21.48
C PHE A 111 0.30 -11.72 20.63
N THR A 112 1.30 -12.41 21.17
CA THR A 112 2.56 -12.70 20.45
C THR A 112 2.31 -13.54 19.20
N ILE A 113 1.49 -14.59 19.33
CA ILE A 113 1.11 -15.43 18.18
C ILE A 113 0.32 -14.62 17.15
N LEU A 114 -0.62 -13.77 17.60
CA LEU A 114 -1.34 -12.87 16.69
C LEU A 114 -0.37 -12.00 15.88
N VAL A 115 0.62 -11.38 16.52
CA VAL A 115 1.62 -10.54 15.87
C VAL A 115 2.47 -11.33 14.87
N ILE A 116 2.91 -12.55 15.22
CA ILE A 116 3.68 -13.42 14.31
C ILE A 116 2.84 -13.76 13.07
N LEU A 117 1.57 -14.10 13.24
CA LEU A 117 0.66 -14.40 12.14
C LEU A 117 0.45 -13.16 11.25
N ARG A 118 0.34 -11.97 11.85
CA ARG A 118 0.26 -10.69 11.13
C ARG A 118 1.55 -10.41 10.32
N MET A 119 2.72 -10.70 10.88
CA MET A 119 3.98 -10.62 10.13
C MET A 119 3.99 -11.57 8.93
N LEU A 120 3.52 -12.80 9.12
CA LEU A 120 3.43 -13.77 8.02
C LEU A 120 2.46 -13.29 6.92
N GLN A 121 1.29 -12.75 7.29
CA GLN A 121 0.39 -12.12 6.33
C GLN A 121 1.11 -11.00 5.55
N GLY A 122 1.77 -10.08 6.27
CA GLY A 122 2.51 -8.97 5.66
C GLY A 122 3.60 -9.42 4.70
N PHE A 123 4.31 -10.49 5.01
CA PHE A 123 5.34 -11.05 4.13
C PHE A 123 4.77 -11.66 2.85
N LEU A 124 3.58 -12.25 2.90
CA LEU A 124 2.92 -12.91 1.76
C LEU A 124 2.19 -11.92 0.83
N MET A 125 1.66 -10.82 1.35
CA MET A 125 0.86 -9.86 0.58
C MET A 125 1.56 -9.23 -0.64
N PRO A 126 2.88 -8.95 -0.61
CA PRO A 126 3.60 -8.44 -1.77
C PRO A 126 3.62 -9.39 -2.97
N GLY A 127 3.34 -10.67 -2.77
CA GLY A 127 3.14 -11.62 -3.87
C GLY A 127 2.04 -11.20 -4.84
N LEU A 128 1.04 -10.43 -4.36
CA LEU A 128 0.09 -9.74 -5.24
C LEU A 128 0.56 -8.30 -5.53
N THR A 129 0.76 -7.47 -4.51
CA THR A 129 0.87 -6.03 -4.68
C THR A 129 2.12 -5.59 -5.43
N SER A 130 3.26 -6.25 -5.24
CA SER A 130 4.50 -5.96 -5.96
C SER A 130 4.52 -6.55 -7.37
N VAL A 131 3.74 -7.61 -7.62
CA VAL A 131 3.72 -8.33 -8.89
C VAL A 131 2.64 -7.81 -9.85
N ALA A 132 1.56 -7.21 -9.31
CA ALA A 132 0.44 -6.74 -10.11
C ALA A 132 0.83 -5.60 -11.07
N ILE A 133 1.72 -4.69 -10.68
CA ILE A 133 2.15 -3.56 -11.53
C ILE A 133 2.91 -4.06 -12.76
N PRO A 134 3.98 -4.88 -12.63
CA PRO A 134 4.61 -5.50 -13.78
C PRO A 134 3.63 -6.32 -14.63
N TYR A 135 2.74 -7.10 -14.00
CA TYR A 135 1.72 -7.86 -14.69
C TYR A 135 0.83 -6.98 -15.60
N VAL A 136 0.32 -5.87 -15.06
CA VAL A 136 -0.50 -4.91 -15.83
C VAL A 136 0.29 -4.29 -16.98
N ASN A 137 1.56 -3.97 -16.76
CA ASN A 137 2.43 -3.40 -17.80
C ASN A 137 2.73 -4.38 -18.93
N GLU A 138 2.78 -5.68 -18.64
CA GLU A 138 3.05 -6.74 -19.61
C GLU A 138 1.79 -7.18 -20.39
N GLU A 139 0.62 -7.19 -19.72
CA GLU A 139 -0.63 -7.71 -20.29
C GLU A 139 -1.45 -6.64 -21.02
N PHE A 140 -1.35 -5.37 -20.61
CA PHE A 140 -2.17 -4.29 -21.15
C PHE A 140 -1.33 -3.25 -21.88
N GLU A 141 -1.83 -2.74 -23.02
CA GLU A 141 -1.16 -1.74 -23.85
C GLU A 141 -1.98 -0.44 -23.96
N GLY A 142 -1.32 0.66 -24.26
CA GLY A 142 -1.93 1.96 -24.55
C GLY A 142 -2.91 2.43 -23.47
N LYS A 143 -4.10 2.85 -23.90
CA LYS A 143 -5.18 3.33 -23.00
C LYS A 143 -5.69 2.25 -22.04
N GLY A 144 -5.64 0.97 -22.44
CA GLY A 144 -6.04 -0.16 -21.61
C GLY A 144 -5.17 -0.33 -20.36
N ARG A 145 -3.86 -0.01 -20.44
CA ARG A 145 -2.94 -0.03 -19.30
C ARG A 145 -3.34 1.00 -18.24
N GLY A 146 -3.65 2.22 -18.65
CA GLY A 146 -4.09 3.27 -17.72
C GLY A 146 -5.37 2.90 -17.00
N LEU A 147 -6.34 2.33 -17.72
CA LEU A 147 -7.59 1.84 -17.13
C LEU A 147 -7.33 0.71 -16.13
N ALA A 148 -6.52 -0.29 -16.50
CA ALA A 148 -6.20 -1.42 -15.62
C ALA A 148 -5.46 -0.97 -14.34
N MET A 149 -4.52 -0.03 -14.45
CA MET A 149 -3.84 0.58 -13.30
C MET A 149 -4.79 1.37 -12.41
N GLY A 150 -5.71 2.14 -13.00
CA GLY A 150 -6.75 2.87 -12.25
C GLY A 150 -7.65 1.92 -11.47
N ILE A 151 -8.13 0.85 -12.11
CA ILE A 151 -8.96 -0.19 -11.48
C ILE A 151 -8.19 -0.88 -10.34
N TYR A 152 -6.94 -1.26 -10.57
CA TYR A 152 -6.07 -1.84 -9.54
C TYR A 152 -5.91 -0.93 -8.32
N THR A 153 -5.60 0.34 -8.55
CA THR A 153 -5.42 1.33 -7.47
C THR A 153 -6.71 1.60 -6.70
N SER A 154 -7.85 1.65 -7.42
CA SER A 154 -9.17 1.77 -6.78
C SER A 154 -9.48 0.56 -5.90
N GLY A 155 -9.11 -0.65 -6.35
CA GLY A 155 -9.21 -1.87 -5.54
C GLY A 155 -8.43 -1.77 -4.23
N LEU A 156 -7.17 -1.33 -4.26
CA LEU A 156 -6.36 -1.11 -3.05
C LEU A 156 -7.02 -0.11 -2.09
N THR A 157 -7.47 1.02 -2.59
CA THR A 157 -8.07 2.08 -1.77
C THR A 157 -9.36 1.62 -1.10
N LEU A 158 -10.27 1.04 -1.89
CA LEU A 158 -11.56 0.55 -1.38
C LEU A 158 -11.39 -0.70 -0.49
N GLY A 159 -10.39 -1.54 -0.77
CA GLY A 159 -10.04 -2.66 0.10
C GLY A 159 -9.60 -2.21 1.49
N GLY A 160 -8.75 -1.18 1.56
CA GLY A 160 -8.34 -0.59 2.82
C GLY A 160 -9.50 0.04 3.62
N LEU A 161 -10.47 0.65 2.94
CA LEU A 161 -11.70 1.15 3.56
C LEU A 161 -12.59 0.00 4.04
N PHE A 162 -12.86 -0.98 3.17
CA PHE A 162 -13.67 -2.16 3.46
C PHE A 162 -13.14 -2.91 4.69
N ALA A 163 -11.82 -3.04 4.81
CA ALA A 163 -11.18 -3.67 5.95
C ALA A 163 -11.57 -3.02 7.28
N ARG A 164 -11.46 -1.71 7.38
CA ARG A 164 -11.69 -0.95 8.62
C ARG A 164 -13.16 -0.91 8.99
N VAL A 165 -14.01 -0.59 8.03
CA VAL A 165 -15.47 -0.58 8.24
C VAL A 165 -15.95 -1.99 8.58
N GLY A 166 -15.55 -2.99 7.81
CA GLY A 166 -15.96 -4.38 8.01
C GLY A 166 -15.45 -4.98 9.31
N SER A 167 -14.16 -4.82 9.63
CA SER A 167 -13.61 -5.36 10.88
C SER A 167 -14.21 -4.70 12.11
N SER A 168 -14.44 -3.38 12.06
CA SER A 168 -15.05 -2.63 13.14
C SER A 168 -16.51 -3.05 13.36
N ALA A 169 -17.30 -3.17 12.27
CA ALA A 169 -18.69 -3.62 12.34
C ALA A 169 -18.80 -5.05 12.85
N LEU A 170 -18.04 -5.99 12.27
CA LEU A 170 -18.04 -7.39 12.68
C LEU A 170 -17.57 -7.57 14.12
N THR A 171 -16.57 -6.81 14.56
CA THR A 171 -16.09 -6.85 15.94
C THR A 171 -17.13 -6.32 16.91
N GLY A 172 -17.88 -5.29 16.54
CA GLY A 172 -18.94 -4.72 17.39
C GLY A 172 -20.21 -5.59 17.46
N ILE A 173 -20.50 -6.39 16.41
CA ILE A 173 -21.67 -7.29 16.39
C ILE A 173 -21.33 -8.64 17.04
N TYR A 174 -20.15 -9.18 16.79
CA TYR A 174 -19.71 -10.49 17.27
C TYR A 174 -18.50 -10.33 18.20
N ASN A 175 -17.32 -10.51 17.68
CA ASN A 175 -16.03 -10.29 18.33
C ASN A 175 -14.93 -10.17 17.27
N TRP A 176 -13.73 -9.75 17.68
CA TRP A 176 -12.60 -9.55 16.76
C TRP A 176 -12.08 -10.86 16.12
N ARG A 177 -12.22 -12.01 16.79
CA ARG A 177 -11.79 -13.32 16.28
C ARG A 177 -12.61 -13.71 15.06
N ILE A 178 -13.92 -13.65 15.18
CA ILE A 178 -14.88 -13.90 14.08
C ILE A 178 -14.65 -12.87 12.96
N ALA A 179 -14.42 -11.60 13.32
CA ALA A 179 -14.11 -10.58 12.32
C ALA A 179 -12.87 -10.95 11.48
N MET A 180 -11.78 -11.44 12.11
CA MET A 180 -10.58 -11.87 11.40
C MET A 180 -10.88 -13.06 10.47
N ASP A 181 -11.59 -14.07 10.95
CA ASP A 181 -11.90 -15.28 10.17
C ASP A 181 -12.77 -14.99 8.95
N ILE A 182 -13.76 -14.09 9.10
CA ILE A 182 -14.63 -13.69 7.98
C ILE A 182 -13.82 -13.07 6.83
N PHE A 183 -12.72 -12.35 7.10
CA PHE A 183 -11.86 -11.81 6.05
C PHE A 183 -11.12 -12.88 5.22
N ALA A 184 -11.08 -14.12 5.66
CA ALA A 184 -10.62 -15.23 4.84
C ALA A 184 -11.54 -15.50 3.63
N LEU A 185 -12.86 -15.27 3.75
CA LEU A 185 -13.83 -15.50 2.67
C LEU A 185 -13.57 -14.59 1.46
N PRO A 186 -13.54 -13.24 1.58
CA PRO A 186 -13.20 -12.38 0.45
C PRO A 186 -11.79 -12.67 -0.11
N THR A 187 -10.84 -13.05 0.75
CA THR A 187 -9.50 -13.47 0.31
C THR A 187 -9.57 -14.73 -0.56
N LEU A 188 -10.37 -15.72 -0.16
CA LEU A 188 -10.59 -16.93 -0.93
C LEU A 188 -11.28 -16.62 -2.28
N ILE A 189 -12.30 -15.74 -2.29
CA ILE A 189 -12.94 -15.27 -3.51
C ILE A 189 -11.92 -14.63 -4.44
N ALA A 190 -11.05 -13.76 -3.93
CA ALA A 190 -9.98 -13.14 -4.70
C ALA A 190 -9.07 -14.18 -5.36
N VAL A 191 -8.68 -15.22 -4.63
CA VAL A 191 -7.82 -16.31 -5.13
C VAL A 191 -8.52 -17.07 -6.26
N ILE A 192 -9.79 -17.44 -6.07
CA ILE A 192 -10.59 -18.16 -7.08
C ILE A 192 -10.74 -17.32 -8.35
N VAL A 193 -11.08 -16.03 -8.20
CA VAL A 193 -11.25 -15.11 -9.33
C VAL A 193 -9.93 -14.92 -10.07
N MET A 194 -8.81 -14.76 -9.36
CA MET A 194 -7.48 -14.67 -9.99
C MET A 194 -7.12 -15.95 -10.74
N TRP A 195 -7.31 -17.09 -10.10
CA TRP A 195 -7.01 -18.38 -10.74
C TRP A 195 -7.82 -18.58 -12.03
N ARG A 196 -9.12 -18.24 -12.02
CA ARG A 196 -10.06 -18.47 -13.11
C ARG A 196 -9.94 -17.46 -14.25
N PHE A 197 -9.76 -16.19 -13.94
CA PHE A 197 -9.93 -15.11 -14.92
C PHE A 197 -8.66 -14.36 -15.28
N LEU A 198 -7.58 -14.50 -14.48
CA LEU A 198 -6.32 -13.86 -14.81
C LEU A 198 -5.64 -14.62 -15.95
N PRO A 199 -5.31 -13.96 -17.08
CA PRO A 199 -4.53 -14.59 -18.15
C PRO A 199 -3.16 -15.07 -17.66
N ASP A 200 -2.70 -16.20 -18.18
CA ASP A 200 -1.33 -16.65 -17.98
C ASP A 200 -0.42 -15.80 -18.87
N THR A 201 0.24 -14.82 -18.28
CA THR A 201 1.28 -14.08 -18.98
C THR A 201 2.48 -15.00 -19.08
N ARG A 202 2.63 -15.69 -20.20
CA ARG A 202 3.92 -16.30 -20.55
C ARG A 202 4.86 -15.12 -20.74
N SER A 203 5.70 -14.89 -19.74
CA SER A 203 6.72 -13.85 -19.80
C SER A 203 7.42 -13.93 -21.15
N LYS A 204 7.17 -12.95 -22.03
CA LYS A 204 7.91 -12.81 -23.28
C LYS A 204 9.41 -12.68 -23.01
N HIS A 205 9.77 -12.23 -21.81
CA HIS A 205 11.12 -12.16 -21.28
C HIS A 205 11.68 -13.54 -20.87
N ALA A 206 10.86 -14.49 -20.42
CA ALA A 206 11.33 -15.85 -20.10
C ALA A 206 11.73 -16.65 -21.35
N MET A 207 11.24 -16.25 -22.53
CA MET A 207 11.67 -16.83 -23.80
C MET A 207 12.89 -16.12 -24.39
N ALA A 208 13.10 -14.83 -24.10
CA ALA A 208 14.22 -14.05 -24.60
C ALA A 208 15.45 -14.14 -23.68
N THR A 209 15.25 -14.44 -22.41
CA THR A 209 16.30 -14.71 -21.44
C THR A 209 16.09 -16.09 -20.82
N ARG A 210 16.38 -17.17 -21.59
CA ARG A 210 16.93 -18.35 -20.90
C ARG A 210 18.18 -17.84 -20.18
N PRO A 211 18.22 -17.85 -18.85
CA PRO A 211 19.47 -17.62 -18.19
C PRO A 211 20.30 -18.85 -18.51
N ASP A 212 21.16 -18.75 -19.49
CA ASP A 212 22.41 -19.48 -19.40
C ASP A 212 22.84 -19.33 -17.94
N ARG A 213 23.04 -20.48 -17.30
CA ARG A 213 23.39 -20.63 -15.87
C ARG A 213 24.19 -19.43 -15.40
N LEU A 214 23.50 -18.43 -14.77
CA LEU A 214 24.19 -17.29 -14.21
C LEU A 214 25.20 -17.85 -13.23
N SER A 215 26.45 -17.87 -13.64
CA SER A 215 27.59 -18.22 -12.80
C SER A 215 27.45 -17.46 -11.48
N THR A 216 27.84 -18.09 -10.38
CA THR A 216 27.84 -17.46 -9.03
C THR A 216 28.57 -16.11 -9.03
N SER A 217 29.53 -15.93 -9.95
CA SER A 217 30.22 -14.66 -10.22
C SER A 217 29.27 -13.56 -10.71
N ASN A 218 28.30 -13.86 -11.59
CA ASN A 218 27.35 -12.89 -12.11
C ASN A 218 26.33 -12.43 -11.06
N ARG A 219 25.97 -13.29 -10.09
CA ARG A 219 25.07 -12.91 -8.99
C ARG A 219 25.72 -11.90 -8.05
N LYS A 220 26.98 -12.09 -7.71
CA LYS A 220 27.75 -11.13 -6.88
C LYS A 220 27.86 -9.77 -7.59
N ALA A 221 28.11 -9.77 -8.89
CA ALA A 221 28.19 -8.54 -9.68
C ALA A 221 26.85 -7.78 -9.69
N ILE A 222 25.71 -8.47 -9.84
CA ILE A 222 24.37 -7.86 -9.82
C ILE A 222 24.06 -7.26 -8.44
N VAL A 223 24.36 -7.98 -7.35
CA VAL A 223 24.16 -7.47 -5.99
C VAL A 223 25.03 -6.25 -5.73
N LEU A 224 26.32 -6.31 -6.13
CA LEU A 224 27.23 -5.19 -5.96
C LEU A 224 26.79 -3.97 -6.77
N GLN A 225 26.32 -4.18 -8.01
CA GLN A 225 25.76 -3.12 -8.83
C GLN A 225 24.53 -2.48 -8.17
N THR A 226 23.60 -3.29 -7.65
CA THR A 226 22.41 -2.80 -6.94
C THR A 226 22.80 -1.97 -5.71
N LEU A 227 23.77 -2.44 -4.92
CA LEU A 227 24.27 -1.70 -3.75
C LEU A 227 24.94 -0.39 -4.17
N ARG A 228 25.70 -0.39 -5.27
CA ARG A 228 26.30 0.82 -5.81
C ARG A 228 25.23 1.82 -6.26
N ASP A 229 24.18 1.36 -6.95
CA ASP A 229 23.08 2.19 -7.38
C ASP A 229 22.31 2.78 -6.17
N MET A 230 22.11 1.99 -5.10
CA MET A 230 21.54 2.48 -3.86
C MET A 230 22.39 3.59 -3.23
N LEU A 231 23.70 3.38 -3.12
CA LEU A 231 24.63 4.38 -2.58
C LEU A 231 24.64 5.65 -3.44
N MET A 232 24.61 5.52 -4.75
CA MET A 232 24.51 6.65 -5.68
C MET A 232 23.24 7.48 -5.41
N HIS A 233 22.09 6.83 -5.18
CA HIS A 233 20.85 7.54 -4.87
C HIS A 233 20.88 8.22 -3.51
N LEU A 234 21.57 7.66 -2.51
CA LEU A 234 21.75 8.30 -1.20
C LEU A 234 22.67 9.54 -1.27
N HIS A 235 23.55 9.65 -2.24
CA HIS A 235 24.36 10.85 -2.48
C HIS A 235 23.59 11.96 -3.22
N ASN A 236 22.48 11.60 -3.88
CA ASN A 236 21.62 12.59 -4.54
C ASN A 236 20.66 13.24 -3.53
N ARG A 237 20.99 14.48 -3.11
CA ARG A 237 20.21 15.24 -2.12
C ARG A 237 18.72 15.32 -2.48
N ARG A 238 18.38 15.45 -3.78
CA ARG A 238 17.01 15.57 -4.26
C ARG A 238 16.21 14.27 -4.05
N LEU A 239 16.83 13.13 -4.29
CA LEU A 239 16.20 11.82 -4.04
C LEU A 239 16.07 11.56 -2.54
N VAL A 240 17.08 11.90 -1.74
CA VAL A 240 17.01 11.81 -0.27
C VAL A 240 15.86 12.65 0.28
N GLY A 241 15.67 13.88 -0.24
CA GLY A 241 14.50 14.70 0.11
C GLY A 241 13.18 13.99 -0.15
N ALA A 242 13.01 13.38 -1.36
CA ALA A 242 11.82 12.62 -1.69
C ALA A 242 11.63 11.38 -0.77
N PHE A 243 12.71 10.72 -0.38
CA PHE A 243 12.69 9.57 0.53
C PHE A 243 12.22 9.99 1.93
N ILE A 244 12.73 11.13 2.46
CA ILE A 244 12.30 11.68 3.73
C ILE A 244 10.82 12.05 3.68
N VAL A 245 10.37 12.73 2.62
CA VAL A 245 8.95 13.06 2.44
C VAL A 245 8.08 11.81 2.41
N GLY A 246 8.49 10.75 1.71
CA GLY A 246 7.74 9.49 1.68
C GLY A 246 7.67 8.80 3.05
N PHE A 247 8.79 8.74 3.75
CA PHE A 247 8.88 8.18 5.10
C PHE A 247 7.95 8.92 6.08
N THR A 248 8.05 10.25 6.14
CA THR A 248 7.28 11.09 7.06
C THR A 248 5.80 11.11 6.71
N LEU A 249 5.46 11.07 5.42
CA LEU A 249 4.10 10.99 4.93
C LEU A 249 3.38 9.75 5.49
N PHE A 250 3.99 8.57 5.34
CA PHE A 250 3.37 7.33 5.77
C PHE A 250 3.44 7.13 7.29
N PHE A 251 4.49 7.65 7.93
CA PHE A 251 4.57 7.74 9.38
C PHE A 251 3.38 8.51 9.96
N GLY A 252 3.14 9.74 9.50
CA GLY A 252 2.06 10.60 10.00
C GLY A 252 0.69 10.01 9.71
N TYR A 253 0.50 9.47 8.50
CA TYR A 253 -0.75 8.86 8.10
C TYR A 253 -1.10 7.62 8.93
N ILE A 254 -0.19 6.66 9.01
CA ILE A 254 -0.39 5.46 9.83
C ILE A 254 -0.49 5.83 11.30
N GLY A 255 0.34 6.76 11.78
CA GLY A 255 0.35 7.18 13.19
C GLY A 255 -0.99 7.74 13.65
N VAL A 256 -1.51 8.73 12.96
CA VAL A 256 -2.80 9.33 13.30
C VAL A 256 -3.93 8.31 13.24
N PHE A 257 -4.08 7.58 12.11
CA PHE A 257 -5.20 6.65 11.92
C PHE A 257 -5.08 5.36 12.74
N THR A 258 -3.90 4.98 13.22
CA THR A 258 -3.72 3.82 14.11
C THR A 258 -4.17 4.13 15.54
N PHE A 259 -3.93 5.36 16.01
CA PHE A 259 -4.26 5.73 17.38
C PHE A 259 -5.58 6.53 17.49
N LEU A 260 -6.19 6.92 16.39
CA LEU A 260 -7.51 7.54 16.33
C LEU A 260 -8.61 6.75 17.08
N PRO A 261 -8.71 5.40 16.96
CA PRO A 261 -9.70 4.63 17.70
C PRO A 261 -9.62 4.83 19.20
N TYR A 262 -8.42 4.93 19.78
CA TYR A 262 -8.26 5.18 21.22
C TYR A 262 -8.80 6.55 21.63
N TYR A 263 -8.60 7.58 20.81
CA TYR A 263 -9.15 8.91 21.08
C TYR A 263 -10.67 8.93 21.03
N LEU A 264 -11.24 8.27 20.02
CA LEU A 264 -12.68 8.26 19.80
C LEU A 264 -13.44 7.34 20.78
N THR A 265 -12.83 6.26 21.29
CA THR A 265 -13.40 5.42 22.35
C THR A 265 -13.17 5.98 23.74
N GLY A 266 -12.27 6.96 23.88
CA GLY A 266 -11.94 7.60 25.14
C GLY A 266 -13.12 8.33 25.80
N PRO A 267 -12.93 8.83 27.03
CA PRO A 267 -14.02 9.37 27.87
C PRO A 267 -14.79 10.53 27.23
N MET A 268 -14.15 11.25 26.31
CA MET A 268 -14.75 12.42 25.66
C MET A 268 -15.84 12.08 24.65
N PHE A 269 -15.62 11.08 23.77
CA PHE A 269 -16.56 10.76 22.69
C PHE A 269 -17.31 9.44 22.93
N ARG A 270 -16.67 8.45 23.57
CA ARG A 270 -17.24 7.13 23.89
C ARG A 270 -17.90 6.45 22.70
N LEU A 271 -17.32 6.58 21.52
CA LEU A 271 -17.88 5.96 20.32
C LEU A 271 -17.82 4.43 20.42
N PRO A 272 -18.92 3.74 20.07
CA PRO A 272 -18.93 2.28 20.02
C PRO A 272 -18.02 1.78 18.86
N THR A 273 -17.51 0.55 18.99
CA THR A 273 -16.59 -0.05 18.02
C THR A 273 -17.14 0.02 16.58
N ILE A 274 -18.43 -0.20 16.38
CA ILE A 274 -19.08 -0.12 15.06
C ILE A 274 -18.90 1.27 14.43
N ALA A 275 -19.05 2.34 15.22
CA ALA A 275 -18.93 3.71 14.71
C ALA A 275 -17.50 4.10 14.34
N LEU A 276 -16.48 3.46 14.94
CA LEU A 276 -15.07 3.70 14.60
C LEU A 276 -14.79 3.41 13.13
N GLY A 277 -15.38 2.34 12.58
CA GLY A 277 -15.23 1.99 11.18
C GLY A 277 -15.72 3.09 10.23
N LEU A 278 -16.83 3.76 10.57
CA LEU A 278 -17.43 4.80 9.74
C LEU A 278 -16.53 6.03 9.59
N VAL A 279 -15.69 6.33 10.57
CA VAL A 279 -14.74 7.45 10.47
C VAL A 279 -13.75 7.23 9.34
N TYR A 280 -13.43 5.99 9.02
CA TYR A 280 -12.54 5.67 7.89
C TYR A 280 -13.18 5.89 6.50
N LEU A 281 -14.50 6.23 6.42
CA LEU A 281 -15.10 6.72 5.17
C LEU A 281 -14.39 7.99 4.65
N LEU A 282 -13.66 8.70 5.50
CA LEU A 282 -12.76 9.78 5.10
C LEU A 282 -11.72 9.35 4.04
N TRP A 283 -11.44 8.05 3.94
CA TRP A 283 -10.55 7.52 2.90
C TRP A 283 -11.12 7.58 1.48
N LEU A 284 -12.41 7.83 1.33
CA LEU A 284 -13.01 8.15 0.05
C LEU A 284 -12.41 9.42 -0.56
N THR A 285 -11.80 10.30 0.25
CA THR A 285 -11.02 11.44 -0.26
C THR A 285 -9.87 11.01 -1.17
N GLY A 286 -9.39 9.76 -1.07
CA GLY A 286 -8.42 9.17 -1.99
C GLY A 286 -8.88 9.10 -3.45
N VAL A 287 -10.19 9.18 -3.70
CA VAL A 287 -10.75 9.30 -5.07
C VAL A 287 -10.25 10.57 -5.78
N PHE A 288 -9.89 11.61 -5.03
CA PHE A 288 -9.33 12.84 -5.59
C PHE A 288 -7.82 12.77 -5.90
N ALA A 289 -7.13 11.67 -5.57
CA ALA A 289 -5.69 11.53 -5.83
C ALA A 289 -5.28 11.71 -7.32
N PRO A 290 -6.03 11.22 -8.33
CA PRO A 290 -5.72 11.48 -9.73
C PRO A 290 -5.82 12.97 -10.10
N LEU A 291 -6.81 13.69 -9.55
CA LEU A 291 -6.94 15.15 -9.74
C LEU A 291 -5.74 15.87 -9.11
N ALA A 292 -5.34 15.48 -7.90
CA ALA A 292 -4.14 16.04 -7.26
C ALA A 292 -2.87 15.79 -8.09
N GLY A 293 -2.75 14.62 -8.74
CA GLY A 293 -1.66 14.33 -9.68
C GLY A 293 -1.64 15.26 -10.89
N THR A 294 -2.81 15.59 -11.48
CA THR A 294 -2.91 16.54 -12.59
C THR A 294 -2.58 17.97 -12.16
N ILE A 295 -2.99 18.36 -10.96
CA ILE A 295 -2.64 19.66 -10.36
C ILE A 295 -1.12 19.71 -10.13
N ALA A 296 -0.52 18.66 -9.54
CA ALA A 296 0.91 18.57 -9.30
C ALA A 296 1.74 18.71 -10.61
N ALA A 297 1.25 18.14 -11.72
CA ALA A 297 1.89 18.29 -13.02
C ALA A 297 1.86 19.74 -13.55
N ARG A 298 0.81 20.53 -13.20
CA ARG A 298 0.65 21.91 -13.66
C ARG A 298 1.43 22.92 -12.80
N ILE A 299 1.35 22.81 -11.48
CA ILE A 299 1.99 23.78 -10.55
C ILE A 299 3.42 23.41 -10.17
N GLY A 300 3.85 22.21 -10.57
CA GLY A 300 5.13 21.60 -10.20
C GLY A 300 5.01 20.72 -8.95
N SER A 301 5.62 19.53 -9.02
CA SER A 301 5.52 18.48 -8.00
C SER A 301 5.94 18.96 -6.59
N ARG A 302 6.99 19.78 -6.50
CA ARG A 302 7.48 20.34 -5.24
C ARG A 302 6.48 21.25 -4.54
N ARG A 303 5.89 22.23 -5.29
CA ARG A 303 4.85 23.11 -4.73
C ARG A 303 3.61 22.30 -4.31
N ALA A 304 3.26 21.27 -5.11
CA ALA A 304 2.16 20.38 -4.78
C ALA A 304 2.41 19.61 -3.47
N ILE A 305 3.64 19.10 -3.23
CA ILE A 305 4.05 18.46 -1.97
C ILE A 305 3.87 19.46 -0.82
N ALA A 306 4.42 20.68 -0.93
CA ALA A 306 4.33 21.68 0.13
C ALA A 306 2.88 22.05 0.48
N TYR A 307 2.03 22.29 -0.52
CA TYR A 307 0.62 22.65 -0.28
C TYR A 307 -0.18 21.48 0.31
N SER A 308 0.00 20.26 -0.20
CA SER A 308 -0.72 19.10 0.29
C SER A 308 -0.29 18.67 1.71
N MET A 309 1.01 18.75 2.02
CA MET A 309 1.51 18.54 3.38
C MET A 309 1.06 19.65 4.34
N GLY A 310 1.02 20.91 3.87
CA GLY A 310 0.46 22.03 4.63
C GLY A 310 -1.02 21.82 4.97
N LEU A 311 -1.81 21.35 3.99
CA LEU A 311 -3.21 20.99 4.21
C LEU A 311 -3.36 19.87 5.25
N ALA A 312 -2.51 18.84 5.18
CA ALA A 312 -2.48 17.77 6.17
C ALA A 312 -2.14 18.30 7.57
N ALA A 313 -1.16 19.20 7.69
CA ALA A 313 -0.80 19.84 8.96
C ALA A 313 -1.96 20.64 9.56
N ILE A 314 -2.66 21.43 8.74
CA ILE A 314 -3.85 22.18 9.16
C ILE A 314 -4.94 21.20 9.65
N GLY A 315 -5.17 20.11 8.93
CA GLY A 315 -6.11 19.07 9.34
C GLY A 315 -5.76 18.44 10.69
N MET A 316 -4.47 18.18 10.94
CA MET A 316 -3.99 17.70 12.25
C MET A 316 -4.29 18.71 13.36
N LEU A 317 -3.99 20.00 13.16
CA LEU A 317 -4.24 21.04 14.15
C LEU A 317 -5.73 21.21 14.44
N ILE A 318 -6.59 21.19 13.43
CA ILE A 318 -8.06 21.24 13.58
C ILE A 318 -8.57 20.06 14.40
N SER A 319 -7.98 18.87 14.25
CA SER A 319 -8.37 17.67 15.00
C SER A 319 -8.10 17.72 16.50
N LEU A 320 -7.36 18.74 16.98
CA LEU A 320 -7.16 19.01 18.40
C LEU A 320 -8.35 19.66 19.09
N VAL A 321 -9.27 20.25 18.30
CA VAL A 321 -10.49 20.85 18.88
C VAL A 321 -11.43 19.70 19.34
N PRO A 322 -11.84 19.68 20.62
CA PRO A 322 -12.57 18.56 21.22
C PRO A 322 -14.06 18.54 20.84
N SER A 323 -14.33 18.50 19.54
CA SER A 323 -15.69 18.41 18.97
C SER A 323 -15.68 17.37 17.84
N LEU A 324 -16.53 16.35 17.92
CA LEU A 324 -16.51 15.25 16.96
C LEU A 324 -16.65 15.70 15.49
N PRO A 325 -17.57 16.62 15.12
CA PRO A 325 -17.63 17.12 13.73
C PRO A 325 -16.36 17.83 13.29
N ILE A 326 -15.72 18.59 14.18
CA ILE A 326 -14.49 19.34 13.89
C ILE A 326 -13.31 18.36 13.74
N VAL A 327 -13.23 17.36 14.62
CA VAL A 327 -12.23 16.27 14.50
C VAL A 327 -12.38 15.56 13.17
N ILE A 328 -13.60 15.14 12.79
CA ILE A 328 -13.87 14.46 11.52
C ILE A 328 -13.48 15.36 10.33
N PHE A 329 -13.84 16.63 10.36
CA PHE A 329 -13.46 17.60 9.32
C PHE A 329 -11.92 17.74 9.22
N GLY A 330 -11.23 17.90 10.35
CA GLY A 330 -9.77 17.97 10.39
C GLY A 330 -9.09 16.71 9.84
N LEU A 331 -9.59 15.53 10.22
CA LEU A 331 -9.11 14.26 9.68
C LEU A 331 -9.40 14.09 8.18
N GLY A 332 -10.49 14.67 7.68
CA GLY A 332 -10.80 14.73 6.25
C GLY A 332 -9.77 15.55 5.49
N LEU A 333 -9.39 16.73 5.99
CA LEU A 333 -8.33 17.55 5.41
C LEU A 333 -6.97 16.85 5.47
N LEU A 334 -6.65 16.19 6.59
CA LEU A 334 -5.46 15.37 6.74
C LEU A 334 -5.41 14.28 5.67
N ALA A 335 -6.49 13.50 5.51
CA ALA A 335 -6.56 12.42 4.53
C ALA A 335 -6.41 12.96 3.11
N LEU A 336 -7.11 14.06 2.76
CA LEU A 336 -7.01 14.71 1.46
C LEU A 336 -5.59 15.18 1.17
N GLY A 337 -4.95 15.84 2.12
CA GLY A 337 -3.56 16.28 2.01
C GLY A 337 -2.60 15.13 1.78
N MET A 338 -2.75 14.04 2.53
CA MET A 338 -1.89 12.86 2.41
C MET A 338 -2.10 12.12 1.07
N PHE A 339 -3.34 11.93 0.62
CA PHE A 339 -3.63 11.32 -0.68
C PHE A 339 -3.19 12.21 -1.85
N ALA A 340 -3.16 13.53 -1.69
CA ALA A 340 -2.65 14.46 -2.70
C ALA A 340 -1.10 14.48 -2.76
N THR A 341 -0.43 14.27 -1.63
CA THR A 341 1.05 14.26 -1.56
C THR A 341 1.64 13.07 -2.32
N GLN A 342 1.03 11.88 -2.24
CA GLN A 342 1.57 10.65 -2.83
C GLN A 342 1.84 10.76 -4.35
N PRO A 343 0.88 11.17 -5.22
CA PRO A 343 1.15 11.33 -6.64
C PRO A 343 2.16 12.45 -6.94
N ALA A 344 2.19 13.51 -6.13
CA ALA A 344 3.16 14.60 -6.29
C ALA A 344 4.60 14.12 -6.02
N VAL A 345 4.82 13.33 -4.97
CA VAL A 345 6.13 12.72 -4.67
C VAL A 345 6.53 11.72 -5.74
N ASN A 346 5.62 10.87 -6.22
CA ASN A 346 5.88 9.92 -7.28
C ASN A 346 6.30 10.62 -8.59
N LEU A 347 5.63 11.73 -8.95
CA LEU A 347 5.99 12.56 -10.09
C LEU A 347 7.37 13.19 -9.91
N TYR A 348 7.67 13.73 -8.71
CA TYR A 348 8.98 14.29 -8.39
C TYR A 348 10.08 13.25 -8.50
N LEU A 349 9.89 12.07 -7.89
CA LEU A 349 10.84 10.96 -7.93
C LEU A 349 11.14 10.51 -9.37
N GLY A 350 10.10 10.36 -10.19
CA GLY A 350 10.21 9.97 -11.59
C GLY A 350 11.02 10.96 -12.44
N ASN A 351 10.92 12.26 -12.12
CA ASN A 351 11.65 13.34 -12.80
C ASN A 351 13.12 13.43 -12.35
N GLN A 352 13.41 13.13 -11.06
CA GLN A 352 14.76 13.26 -10.49
C GLN A 352 15.64 12.01 -10.69
N ALA A 353 15.03 10.82 -10.76
CA ALA A 353 15.75 9.59 -10.98
C ALA A 353 16.09 9.43 -12.48
N THR A 354 17.29 9.83 -12.90
CA THR A 354 17.78 9.73 -14.27
C THR A 354 18.33 8.35 -14.59
N GLN A 355 19.01 7.71 -13.63
CA GLN A 355 19.60 6.38 -13.73
C GLN A 355 18.96 5.44 -12.71
N ALA A 356 19.03 4.13 -12.97
CA ALA A 356 18.55 3.08 -12.07
C ALA A 356 17.16 3.41 -11.43
N LYS A 357 16.20 3.89 -12.26
CA LYS A 357 14.86 4.35 -11.80
C LYS A 357 14.12 3.32 -10.94
N GLY A 358 14.29 2.04 -11.26
CA GLY A 358 13.71 0.94 -10.48
C GLY A 358 14.25 0.88 -9.07
N THR A 359 15.57 1.05 -8.89
CA THR A 359 16.23 1.07 -7.58
C THR A 359 15.77 2.28 -6.76
N ALA A 360 15.66 3.47 -7.36
CA ALA A 360 15.14 4.66 -6.68
C ALA A 360 13.70 4.47 -6.21
N ALA A 361 12.84 3.89 -7.05
CA ALA A 361 11.44 3.61 -6.68
C ALA A 361 11.33 2.55 -5.56
N SER A 362 12.15 1.50 -5.61
CA SER A 362 12.19 0.48 -4.55
C SER A 362 12.68 1.05 -3.22
N MET A 363 13.72 1.89 -3.24
CA MET A 363 14.22 2.56 -2.02
C MET A 363 13.16 3.49 -1.42
N TYR A 364 12.48 4.27 -2.27
CA TYR A 364 11.37 5.11 -1.84
C TYR A 364 10.28 4.29 -1.15
N LEU A 365 9.84 3.21 -1.79
CA LEU A 365 8.76 2.37 -1.27
C LEU A 365 9.16 1.67 0.04
N SER A 366 10.41 1.20 0.14
CA SER A 366 10.93 0.59 1.38
C SER A 366 10.94 1.59 2.53
N LEU A 367 11.44 2.81 2.30
CA LEU A 367 11.48 3.87 3.31
C LEU A 367 10.07 4.37 3.66
N TYR A 368 9.17 4.44 2.69
CA TYR A 368 7.76 4.75 2.90
C TYR A 368 7.10 3.75 3.85
N TYR A 369 7.22 2.43 3.59
CA TYR A 369 6.67 1.42 4.49
C TYR A 369 7.37 1.37 5.84
N PHE A 370 8.68 1.63 5.89
CA PHE A 370 9.42 1.71 7.14
C PHE A 370 8.94 2.88 8.00
N GLY A 371 8.65 4.03 7.40
CA GLY A 371 8.00 5.16 8.08
C GLY A 371 6.65 4.78 8.68
N GLY A 372 5.81 4.08 7.92
CA GLY A 372 4.52 3.60 8.41
C GLY A 372 4.64 2.56 9.53
N SER A 373 5.64 1.68 9.47
CA SER A 373 5.90 0.71 10.53
C SER A 373 6.23 1.41 11.86
N ILE A 374 7.12 2.39 11.85
CA ILE A 374 7.45 3.19 13.05
C ILE A 374 6.24 4.04 13.47
N GLY A 375 5.51 4.61 12.51
CA GLY A 375 4.29 5.39 12.74
C GLY A 375 3.16 4.60 13.41
N ALA A 376 3.13 3.29 13.26
CA ALA A 376 2.15 2.44 13.93
C ALA A 376 2.45 2.17 15.41
N VAL A 377 3.63 2.54 15.92
CA VAL A 377 4.04 2.29 17.32
C VAL A 377 4.41 3.58 18.05
N LEU A 378 5.30 4.39 17.47
CA LEU A 378 5.89 5.55 18.17
C LEU A 378 4.85 6.56 18.64
N PRO A 379 3.81 6.94 17.85
CA PRO A 379 2.76 7.83 18.33
C PRO A 379 1.93 7.24 19.47
N GLY A 380 1.93 5.92 19.67
CA GLY A 380 1.29 5.27 20.81
C GLY A 380 1.95 5.61 22.14
N TYR A 381 3.28 5.77 22.17
CA TYR A 381 3.97 6.28 23.37
C TYR A 381 3.61 7.73 23.63
N ALA A 382 3.49 8.55 22.59
CA ALA A 382 3.01 9.92 22.71
C ALA A 382 1.55 9.99 23.22
N LEU A 383 0.72 9.02 22.82
CA LEU A 383 -0.66 8.87 23.33
C LEU A 383 -0.67 8.58 24.84
N LEU A 384 0.23 7.73 25.33
CA LEU A 384 0.33 7.42 26.76
C LEU A 384 0.82 8.63 27.59
N TRP A 385 1.67 9.45 27.00
CA TRP A 385 2.27 10.61 27.69
C TRP A 385 1.35 11.83 27.68
N ASN A 386 0.74 12.20 26.56
CA ASN A 386 -0.04 13.44 26.41
C ASN A 386 -1.33 13.25 25.60
N GLY A 387 -1.91 12.05 25.64
CA GLY A 387 -3.17 11.76 24.95
C GLY A 387 -3.12 12.03 23.45
N TRP A 388 -4.26 12.44 22.88
CA TRP A 388 -4.38 12.75 21.45
C TRP A 388 -3.44 13.88 21.00
N THR A 389 -3.28 14.89 21.83
CA THR A 389 -2.36 16.02 21.55
C THR A 389 -0.94 15.54 21.32
N GLY A 390 -0.45 14.57 22.12
CA GLY A 390 0.87 13.97 21.94
C GLY A 390 1.02 13.28 20.57
N VAL A 391 0.01 12.51 20.15
CA VAL A 391 -0.03 11.86 18.81
C VAL A 391 0.08 12.91 17.71
N ILE A 392 -0.76 13.94 17.79
CA ILE A 392 -0.81 14.99 16.75
C ILE A 392 0.49 15.79 16.71
N LEU A 393 1.05 16.20 17.85
CA LEU A 393 2.30 16.96 17.89
C LEU A 393 3.48 16.17 17.32
N LEU A 394 3.58 14.88 17.63
CA LEU A 394 4.62 14.01 17.06
C LEU A 394 4.47 13.88 15.54
N CYS A 395 3.25 13.58 15.07
CA CYS A 395 2.97 13.45 13.64
C CYS A 395 3.16 14.79 12.90
N LEU A 396 2.78 15.91 13.50
CA LEU A 396 3.01 17.27 12.97
C LEU A 396 4.50 17.58 12.86
N GLY A 397 5.31 17.20 13.86
CA GLY A 397 6.77 17.30 13.79
C GLY A 397 7.35 16.57 12.58
N MET A 398 6.81 15.39 12.25
CA MET A 398 7.21 14.66 11.05
C MET A 398 6.76 15.34 9.75
N VAL A 399 5.58 15.97 9.73
CA VAL A 399 5.15 16.80 8.58
C VAL A 399 6.04 18.02 8.43
N CYS A 400 6.42 18.69 9.52
CA CYS A 400 7.38 19.79 9.49
C CYS A 400 8.75 19.33 8.94
N LEU A 401 9.22 18.15 9.37
CA LEU A 401 10.46 17.55 8.83
C LEU A 401 10.34 17.32 7.31
N ALA A 402 9.19 16.85 6.82
CA ALA A 402 8.95 16.71 5.38
C ALA A 402 9.02 18.04 4.64
N LEU A 403 8.39 19.09 5.16
CA LEU A 403 8.40 20.43 4.57
C LEU A 403 9.81 21.03 4.55
N VAL A 404 10.57 20.85 5.62
CA VAL A 404 11.99 21.26 5.70
C VAL A 404 12.83 20.47 4.69
N ALA A 405 12.64 19.18 4.58
CA ALA A 405 13.32 18.33 3.59
C ALA A 405 12.98 18.74 2.16
N ASP A 406 11.71 19.03 1.86
CA ASP A 406 11.29 19.55 0.55
C ASP A 406 11.96 20.89 0.26
N TRP A 407 11.98 21.79 1.22
CA TRP A 407 12.57 23.13 1.05
C TRP A 407 14.09 23.10 0.88
N LEU A 408 14.80 22.27 1.65
CA LEU A 408 16.28 22.24 1.65
C LEU A 408 16.87 21.31 0.57
N LEU A 409 16.27 20.13 0.38
CA LEU A 409 16.86 19.06 -0.40
C LEU A 409 16.24 18.93 -1.80
N CYS A 410 14.96 19.28 -1.95
CA CYS A 410 14.27 19.15 -3.23
C CYS A 410 14.41 20.36 -4.16
N ARG A 411 15.34 21.24 -3.87
CA ARG A 411 15.66 22.42 -4.72
C ARG A 411 16.40 22.07 -5.99
#